data_ba4b1395ee42d32f8b16371b5b155d11
#
_entry.id   ba4b1395ee42d32f8b16371b5b155d11
#
_cell.length_a   1.000
_cell.length_b   1.000
_cell.length_c   1.000
_cell.angle_alpha   90.00
_cell.angle_beta   90.00
_cell.angle_gamma   90.00
#
_symmetry.space_group_name_H-M   'P 1'
#
loop_
_entity.id
_entity.type
_entity.pdbx_description
1 polymer ?
#
loop_
_entity_poly.entity_id
_entity_poly.type
_entity_poly.pdbx_seq_one_letter_code
_entity_poly.pdbx_strand_id
1 'polypeptide(L)' 'MIAFVGKEAYRGAFGRRAEHGLQDDTLGETRLFVLPSTSPANAAVPWEERLRWFRALRELLT' A
#
# COMPACT_ATOMS: atom_id res chain seq x y z
N MET A 1 2.74 10.35 -6.42
CA MET A 1 2.40 9.21 -5.51
C MET A 1 2.74 7.89 -6.19
N ILE A 2 3.42 7.02 -5.48
CA ILE A 2 3.65 5.65 -5.93
C ILE A 2 2.87 4.72 -5.01
N ALA A 3 2.05 3.82 -5.57
CA ALA A 3 1.29 2.84 -4.83
C ALA A 3 1.89 1.45 -5.03
N PHE A 4 2.16 0.76 -3.94
CA PHE A 4 2.65 -0.62 -3.96
C PHE A 4 1.51 -1.56 -3.60
N VAL A 5 1.28 -2.57 -4.41
CA VAL A 5 0.28 -3.58 -4.13
C VAL A 5 0.93 -4.72 -3.36
N GLY A 6 0.70 -4.74 -2.06
CA GLY A 6 1.28 -5.69 -1.14
C GLY A 6 2.50 -5.14 -0.39
N LYS A 7 2.59 -5.51 0.89
CA LYS A 7 3.71 -5.09 1.74
C LYS A 7 5.05 -5.63 1.25
N GLU A 8 5.05 -6.80 0.63
CA GLU A 8 6.26 -7.42 0.13
C GLU A 8 6.88 -6.63 -1.02
N ALA A 9 6.06 -6.03 -1.88
CA ALA A 9 6.56 -5.19 -2.96
C ALA A 9 7.30 -3.97 -2.41
N TYR A 10 6.75 -3.32 -1.39
CA TYR A 10 7.39 -2.19 -0.74
C TYR A 10 8.67 -2.61 -0.02
N ARG A 11 8.61 -3.69 0.75
CA ARG A 11 9.76 -4.22 1.48
C ARG A 11 10.89 -4.62 0.54
N GLY A 12 10.57 -5.22 -0.61
CA GLY A 12 11.57 -5.58 -1.62
C GLY A 12 12.26 -4.36 -2.22
N ALA A 13 11.51 -3.26 -2.41
CA ALA A 13 12.05 -2.04 -2.99
C ALA A 13 12.90 -1.23 -2.01
N PHE A 14 12.50 -1.16 -0.74
CA PHE A 14 13.12 -0.28 0.25
C PHE A 14 13.81 -0.99 1.40
N GLY A 15 13.67 -2.30 1.51
CA GLY A 15 14.27 -3.08 2.59
C GLY A 15 13.70 -2.77 3.97
N ARG A 16 12.52 -2.19 4.03
CA ARG A 16 11.88 -1.76 5.28
C ARG A 16 10.55 -2.46 5.49
N ARG A 17 10.20 -2.64 6.76
CA ARG A 17 8.88 -3.12 7.13
C ARG A 17 7.82 -2.06 6.76
N ALA A 18 6.71 -2.51 6.20
CA ALA A 18 5.64 -1.64 5.76
C ALA A 18 4.34 -1.91 6.50
N GLU A 19 3.58 -0.85 6.72
CA GLU A 19 2.18 -0.91 7.10
C GLU A 19 1.33 -0.48 5.91
N HIS A 20 0.05 -0.86 5.90
CA HIS A 20 -0.86 -0.38 4.85
C HIS A 20 -1.08 1.13 4.99
N GLY A 21 -1.31 1.79 3.86
CA GLY A 21 -1.61 3.21 3.82
C GLY A 21 -0.43 4.09 3.43
N LEU A 22 -0.56 5.36 3.73
CA LEU A 22 0.48 6.34 3.44
C LEU A 22 1.68 6.12 4.32
N GLN A 23 2.85 5.99 3.71
CA GLN A 23 4.10 5.79 4.44
C GLN A 23 4.68 7.13 4.90
N ASP A 24 5.48 7.08 5.96
CA ASP A 24 6.21 8.25 6.44
C ASP A 24 7.39 8.59 5.52
N ASP A 25 7.93 7.60 4.84
CA ASP A 25 9.01 7.78 3.90
C ASP A 25 8.51 8.33 2.57
N THR A 26 9.40 8.99 1.85
CA THR A 26 9.15 9.44 0.49
C THR A 26 10.32 9.05 -0.41
N LEU A 27 10.07 9.03 -1.71
CA LEU A 27 11.12 8.92 -2.72
C LEU A 27 11.28 10.29 -3.36
N GLY A 28 12.27 11.06 -2.87
CA GLY A 28 12.35 12.47 -3.22
C GLY A 28 11.11 13.20 -2.70
N GLU A 29 10.37 13.85 -3.59
CA GLU A 29 9.10 14.52 -3.26
C GLU A 29 7.88 13.60 -3.44
N THR A 30 8.09 12.37 -3.93
CA THR A 30 7.01 11.45 -4.23
C THR A 30 6.58 10.70 -2.97
N ARG A 31 5.29 10.78 -2.65
CA ARG A 31 4.72 10.05 -1.52
C ARG A 31 4.50 8.59 -1.88
N LEU A 32 4.59 7.74 -0.87
CA LEU A 32 4.49 6.28 -1.02
C LEU A 32 3.28 5.76 -0.28
N PHE A 33 2.53 4.87 -0.92
CA PHE A 33 1.33 4.27 -0.36
C PHE A 33 1.37 2.75 -0.54
N VAL A 34 1.04 2.00 0.50
CA VAL A 34 1.01 0.54 0.44
C VAL A 34 -0.42 0.04 0.52
N LEU A 35 -0.83 -0.70 -0.50
CA LEU A 35 -2.14 -1.33 -0.60
C LEU A 35 -2.06 -2.80 -0.17
N PRO A 36 -3.18 -3.39 0.30
CA PRO A 36 -3.23 -4.83 0.50
C PRO A 36 -2.99 -5.57 -0.81
N SER A 37 -2.35 -6.74 -0.71
CA SER A 37 -2.16 -7.59 -1.87
C SER A 37 -3.50 -8.03 -2.45
N THR A 38 -3.62 -8.03 -3.76
CA THR A 38 -4.79 -8.55 -4.48
C THR A 38 -4.65 -10.03 -4.85
N SER A 39 -3.53 -10.66 -4.48
CA SER A 39 -3.30 -12.06 -4.77
C SER A 39 -4.30 -12.95 -4.05
N PRO A 40 -4.92 -13.93 -4.73
CA PRO A 40 -5.81 -14.89 -4.08
C PRO A 40 -5.14 -15.71 -2.99
N ALA A 41 -3.82 -15.89 -3.05
CA ALA A 41 -3.07 -16.61 -2.04
C ALA A 41 -2.98 -15.86 -0.71
N ASN A 42 -3.28 -14.57 -0.70
CA ASN A 42 -3.22 -13.74 0.50
C ASN A 42 -4.64 -13.46 1.01
N ALA A 43 -5.33 -14.53 1.42
CA ALA A 43 -6.70 -14.45 1.94
C ALA A 43 -6.80 -13.90 3.36
N ALA A 44 -5.68 -13.53 3.98
CA ALA A 44 -5.66 -13.03 5.36
C ALA A 44 -6.28 -11.64 5.50
N VAL A 45 -6.36 -10.87 4.43
CA VAL A 45 -6.94 -9.52 4.45
C VAL A 45 -8.38 -9.59 3.95
N PRO A 46 -9.38 -9.25 4.80
CA PRO A 46 -10.78 -9.23 4.38
C PRO A 46 -11.03 -8.26 3.22
N TRP A 47 -12.01 -8.61 2.38
CA TRP A 47 -12.37 -7.78 1.23
C TRP A 47 -12.71 -6.34 1.60
N GLU A 48 -13.46 -6.15 2.69
CA GLU A 48 -13.85 -4.83 3.15
C GLU A 48 -12.65 -3.97 3.54
N GLU A 49 -11.64 -4.59 4.15
CA GLU A 49 -10.41 -3.89 4.49
C GLU A 49 -9.61 -3.50 3.25
N ARG A 50 -9.58 -4.38 2.24
CA ARG A 50 -8.95 -4.06 0.97
C ARG A 50 -9.60 -2.84 0.33
N LEU A 51 -10.93 -2.81 0.29
CA LEU A 51 -11.68 -1.67 -0.25
C LEU A 51 -11.39 -0.38 0.51
N ARG A 52 -11.26 -0.46 1.81
CA ARG A 52 -10.95 0.71 2.64
C ARG A 52 -9.63 1.36 2.23
N TRP A 53 -8.61 0.57 2.00
CA TRP A 53 -7.30 1.09 1.61
C TRP A 53 -7.30 1.65 0.18
N PHE A 54 -8.00 1.02 -0.74
CA PHE A 54 -8.16 1.57 -2.08
C PHE A 54 -8.92 2.89 -2.08
N ARG A 55 -9.95 3.02 -1.25
CA ARG A 55 -10.68 4.28 -1.08
C ARG A 55 -9.79 5.37 -0.47
N ALA A 56 -8.99 5.01 0.51
CA ALA A 56 -8.06 5.96 1.13
C ALA A 56 -7.06 6.51 0.10
N LEU A 57 -6.52 5.65 -0.75
CA LEU A 57 -5.63 6.06 -1.83
C LEU A 57 -6.35 7.00 -2.80
N ARG A 58 -7.57 6.64 -3.19
CA ARG A 58 -8.39 7.46 -4.09
C ARG A 58 -8.58 8.88 -3.54
N GLU A 59 -8.88 9.00 -2.25
CA GLU A 59 -9.06 10.31 -1.62
C GLU A 59 -7.79 11.14 -1.63
N LEU A 60 -6.64 10.52 -1.50
CA LEU A 60 -5.36 11.22 -1.58
C LEU A 60 -5.04 11.72 -3.00
N LEU A 61 -5.62 11.09 -4.01
CA LEU A 61 -5.37 11.43 -5.41
C LEU A 61 -6.35 12.48 -5.97
N THR A 62 -7.42 12.78 -5.27
CA THR A 62 -8.42 13.75 -5.74
C THR A 62 -8.17 15.15 -5.20
#